data_7de046d4cc3f8fcdce7bc0dc64e4df99
#
_entry.id   7de046d4cc3f8fcdce7bc0dc64e4df99
#
_cell.length_a   1.000
_cell.length_b   1.000
_cell.length_c   1.000
_cell.angle_alpha   90.00
_cell.angle_beta   90.00
_cell.angle_gamma   90.00
#
_symmetry.space_group_name_H-M   'P 1'
#
loop_
_entity.id
_entity.type
_entity.pdbx_description
1 polymer ?
#
loop_
_entity_poly.entity_id
_entity_poly.type
_entity_poly.pdbx_seq_one_letter_code
_entity_poly.pdbx_strand_id
1 'polypeptide(L)'
;MTFFAKTNTPIKGEIRMYAPFGRSFDGITPDAMQAALDSLGQVSQLDIYIDSDGGSVSDGVGIYNILKRHPAKKKVIIDGLAASIASYVAMVGDEIVMTSNSQFMIHKAWGVVAGDDDIFLSMARALANASEIIRDAYAAKTKMKPDAVYDLMKAETWMKAPQALKLGFVDSIEQMNEPHERDAYAMVDRFFNTPEEIRLRPDRYSGMLARMSKRVTKRISEASLAK
;
A
#
# COMPACT_ATOMS: atom_id res chain seq x y z
N MET A 1 -0.21 -16.41 -2.44
CA MET A 1 0.54 -15.19 -2.77
C MET A 1 0.45 -14.96 -4.27
N THR A 2 -0.14 -13.86 -4.73
CA THR A 2 -0.31 -13.60 -6.17
C THR A 2 0.52 -12.38 -6.56
N PHE A 3 1.82 -12.62 -6.72
CA PHE A 3 2.75 -11.65 -7.28
C PHE A 3 3.48 -12.30 -8.44
N PHE A 4 3.31 -11.76 -9.64
CA PHE A 4 4.03 -12.22 -10.83
C PHE A 4 4.28 -11.06 -11.78
N ALA A 5 5.29 -11.23 -12.65
CA ALA A 5 5.59 -10.34 -13.75
C ALA A 5 5.46 -11.13 -15.07
N LYS A 6 4.88 -10.49 -16.08
CA LYS A 6 4.65 -11.07 -17.40
C LYS A 6 4.93 -10.05 -18.49
N THR A 7 5.57 -10.48 -19.56
CA THR A 7 5.73 -9.69 -20.78
C THR A 7 4.69 -10.14 -21.80
N ASN A 8 3.82 -9.22 -22.23
CA ASN A 8 2.79 -9.49 -23.22
C ASN A 8 3.26 -9.21 -24.65
N THR A 9 4.22 -8.29 -24.78
CA THR A 9 4.90 -7.95 -26.03
C THR A 9 6.33 -7.50 -25.68
N PRO A 10 7.28 -7.42 -26.65
CA PRO A 10 8.61 -6.87 -26.39
C PRO A 10 8.63 -5.44 -25.83
N ILE A 11 7.48 -4.76 -25.87
CA ILE A 11 7.36 -3.33 -25.51
C ILE A 11 6.61 -3.12 -24.17
N LYS A 12 5.78 -4.07 -23.74
CA LYS A 12 4.88 -3.92 -22.59
C LYS A 12 5.08 -5.03 -21.55
N GLY A 13 5.38 -4.64 -20.32
CA GLY A 13 5.43 -5.52 -19.16
C GLY A 13 4.20 -5.35 -18.26
N GLU A 14 3.87 -6.38 -17.51
CA GLU A 14 2.77 -6.37 -16.55
C GLU A 14 3.27 -6.83 -15.17
N ILE A 15 2.89 -6.10 -14.12
CA ILE A 15 3.18 -6.43 -12.73
C ILE A 15 1.86 -6.39 -11.95
N ARG A 16 1.59 -7.43 -11.16
CA ARG A 16 0.42 -7.50 -10.27
C ARG A 16 0.86 -7.49 -8.82
N MET A 17 0.43 -6.48 -8.07
CA MET A 17 0.68 -6.30 -6.65
C MET A 17 -0.59 -6.62 -5.87
N TYR A 18 -0.92 -7.92 -5.75
CA TYR A 18 -2.14 -8.45 -5.12
C TYR A 18 -1.81 -9.10 -3.78
N ALA A 19 -0.97 -8.44 -2.99
CA ALA A 19 -0.56 -8.91 -1.67
C ALA A 19 -0.14 -7.71 -0.80
N PRO A 20 -0.06 -7.87 0.52
CA PRO A 20 0.52 -6.86 1.39
C PRO A 20 1.97 -6.54 1.03
N PHE A 21 2.45 -5.38 1.45
CA PHE A 21 3.86 -5.01 1.30
C PHE A 21 4.66 -5.44 2.52
N GLY A 22 5.81 -6.08 2.28
CA GLY A 22 6.81 -6.36 3.29
C GLY A 22 6.92 -7.81 3.75
N ARG A 23 8.14 -8.14 4.11
CA ARG A 23 8.55 -9.50 4.53
C ARG A 23 7.80 -10.00 5.77
N SER A 24 7.47 -9.10 6.69
CA SER A 24 6.73 -9.42 7.93
C SER A 24 5.28 -9.85 7.66
N PHE A 25 4.79 -9.64 6.45
CA PHE A 25 3.42 -9.96 6.01
C PHE A 25 3.40 -11.11 4.98
N ASP A 26 4.52 -11.78 4.75
CA ASP A 26 4.73 -12.71 3.62
C ASP A 26 4.34 -12.06 2.28
N GLY A 27 4.60 -10.75 2.17
CA GLY A 27 4.15 -9.88 1.11
C GLY A 27 5.25 -9.53 0.10
N ILE A 28 4.95 -8.52 -0.71
CA ILE A 28 5.83 -8.03 -1.76
C ILE A 28 7.01 -7.27 -1.13
N THR A 29 8.23 -7.63 -1.50
CA THR A 29 9.46 -7.00 -1.01
C THR A 29 10.16 -6.22 -2.11
N PRO A 30 11.05 -5.26 -1.78
CA PRO A 30 11.89 -4.57 -2.77
C PRO A 30 12.71 -5.55 -3.63
N ASP A 31 13.29 -6.59 -3.02
CA ASP A 31 14.08 -7.61 -3.75
C ASP A 31 13.22 -8.37 -4.77
N ALA A 32 11.99 -8.75 -4.37
CA ALA A 32 11.05 -9.41 -5.26
C ALA A 32 10.60 -8.49 -6.41
N MET A 33 10.41 -7.20 -6.13
CA MET A 33 10.09 -6.21 -7.17
C MET A 33 11.24 -6.04 -8.15
N GLN A 34 12.48 -5.94 -7.68
CA GLN A 34 13.65 -5.85 -8.55
C GLN A 34 13.77 -7.09 -9.44
N ALA A 35 13.68 -8.28 -8.87
CA ALA A 35 13.73 -9.53 -9.62
C ALA A 35 12.60 -9.64 -10.67
N ALA A 36 11.41 -9.16 -10.35
CA ALA A 36 10.30 -9.11 -11.30
C ALA A 36 10.60 -8.20 -12.50
N LEU A 37 11.13 -7.00 -12.25
CA LEU A 37 11.54 -6.08 -13.31
C LEU A 37 12.67 -6.66 -14.18
N ASP A 38 13.68 -7.27 -13.55
CA ASP A 38 14.78 -7.91 -14.26
C ASP A 38 14.27 -9.04 -15.19
N SER A 39 13.26 -9.78 -14.76
CA SER A 39 12.65 -10.86 -15.55
C SER A 39 11.84 -10.37 -16.77
N LEU A 40 11.35 -9.13 -16.72
CA LEU A 40 10.63 -8.51 -17.85
C LEU A 40 11.56 -8.07 -18.97
N GLY A 41 12.85 -7.86 -18.67
CA GLY A 41 13.81 -7.32 -19.63
C GLY A 41 13.48 -5.87 -20.03
N GLN A 42 13.83 -5.51 -21.26
CA GLN A 42 13.59 -4.16 -21.76
C GLN A 42 12.14 -3.98 -22.20
N VAL A 43 11.39 -3.18 -21.43
CA VAL A 43 10.02 -2.77 -21.77
C VAL A 43 9.94 -1.24 -21.79
N SER A 44 9.07 -0.69 -22.65
CA SER A 44 8.83 0.75 -22.75
C SER A 44 7.60 1.20 -21.95
N GLN A 45 6.75 0.27 -21.57
CA GLN A 45 5.57 0.47 -20.74
C GLN A 45 5.45 -0.62 -19.67
N LEU A 46 5.06 -0.23 -18.46
CA LEU A 46 4.69 -1.12 -17.36
C LEU A 46 3.24 -0.86 -16.99
N ASP A 47 2.41 -1.88 -17.11
CA ASP A 47 1.08 -1.89 -16.50
C ASP A 47 1.20 -2.52 -15.11
N ILE A 48 0.83 -1.75 -14.10
CA ILE A 48 0.99 -2.10 -12.68
C ILE A 48 -0.40 -2.17 -12.06
N TYR A 49 -0.86 -3.37 -11.78
CA TYR A 49 -2.14 -3.62 -11.13
C TYR A 49 -1.96 -3.68 -9.62
N ILE A 50 -2.80 -2.96 -8.88
CA ILE A 50 -2.76 -2.91 -7.41
C ILE A 50 -4.09 -3.38 -6.84
N ASP A 51 -4.01 -4.37 -5.96
CA ASP A 51 -5.08 -4.82 -5.08
C ASP A 51 -4.46 -5.20 -3.73
N SER A 52 -4.25 -4.20 -2.86
CA SER A 52 -3.48 -4.34 -1.64
C SER A 52 -3.96 -3.38 -0.55
N ASP A 53 -4.02 -3.90 0.68
CA ASP A 53 -4.29 -3.16 1.91
C ASP A 53 -3.07 -2.41 2.47
N GLY A 54 -1.91 -2.51 1.81
CA GLY A 54 -0.67 -1.87 2.25
C GLY A 54 0.27 -2.79 3.02
N GLY A 55 0.91 -2.28 4.08
CA GLY A 55 1.87 -3.05 4.87
C GLY A 55 3.06 -2.23 5.37
N SER A 56 4.29 -2.74 5.19
CA SER A 56 5.53 -2.10 5.62
C SER A 56 5.80 -0.81 4.84
N VAL A 57 5.89 0.32 5.55
CA VAL A 57 6.20 1.62 4.95
C VAL A 57 7.56 1.60 4.27
N SER A 58 8.59 1.05 4.93
CA SER A 58 9.95 1.01 4.37
C SER A 58 10.03 0.19 3.08
N ASP A 59 9.35 -0.95 3.04
CA ASP A 59 9.33 -1.80 1.85
C ASP A 59 8.54 -1.13 0.70
N GLY A 60 7.41 -0.48 1.02
CA GLY A 60 6.65 0.27 0.02
C GLY A 60 7.42 1.47 -0.56
N VAL A 61 8.15 2.22 0.26
CA VAL A 61 9.05 3.28 -0.22
C VAL A 61 10.17 2.71 -1.09
N GLY A 62 10.76 1.58 -0.69
CA GLY A 62 11.77 0.88 -1.50
C GLY A 62 11.22 0.48 -2.88
N ILE A 63 10.05 -0.12 -2.91
CA ILE A 63 9.36 -0.53 -4.14
C ILE A 63 9.03 0.68 -5.03
N TYR A 64 8.47 1.75 -4.44
CA TYR A 64 8.23 3.00 -5.16
C TYR A 64 9.50 3.51 -5.84
N ASN A 65 10.61 3.57 -5.12
CA ASN A 65 11.88 4.05 -5.64
C ASN A 65 12.46 3.16 -6.77
N ILE A 66 12.30 1.84 -6.65
CA ILE A 66 12.70 0.88 -7.68
C ILE A 66 11.88 1.13 -8.96
N LEU A 67 10.56 1.19 -8.84
CA LEU A 67 9.66 1.48 -9.97
C LEU A 67 9.94 2.88 -10.57
N LYS A 68 10.20 3.89 -9.74
CA LYS A 68 10.47 5.26 -10.20
C LYS A 68 11.74 5.37 -11.03
N ARG A 69 12.76 4.60 -10.69
CA ARG A 69 14.02 4.54 -11.47
C ARG A 69 13.90 3.78 -12.78
N HIS A 70 12.90 2.91 -12.92
CA HIS A 70 12.72 2.15 -14.16
C HIS A 70 12.29 3.09 -15.29
N PRO A 71 12.91 3.03 -16.50
CA PRO A 71 12.70 4.01 -17.58
C PRO A 71 11.34 3.90 -18.27
N ALA A 72 10.67 2.75 -18.21
CA ALA A 72 9.36 2.55 -18.83
C ALA A 72 8.31 3.52 -18.29
N LYS A 73 7.35 3.93 -19.12
CA LYS A 73 6.14 4.61 -18.67
C LYS A 73 5.30 3.66 -17.82
N LYS A 74 4.80 4.15 -16.69
CA LYS A 74 4.01 3.39 -15.73
C LYS A 74 2.54 3.77 -15.83
N LYS A 75 1.71 2.80 -16.20
CA LYS A 75 0.27 2.88 -16.05
C LYS A 75 -0.11 2.05 -14.82
N VAL A 76 -0.58 2.72 -13.78
CA VAL A 76 -1.08 2.06 -12.57
C VAL A 76 -2.58 1.87 -12.70
N ILE A 77 -3.04 0.67 -12.40
CA ILE A 77 -4.46 0.30 -12.38
C ILE A 77 -4.83 -0.13 -10.96
N ILE A 78 -5.73 0.61 -10.32
CA ILE A 78 -6.31 0.19 -9.04
C ILE A 78 -7.44 -0.78 -9.36
N ASP A 79 -7.17 -2.08 -9.12
CA ASP A 79 -8.02 -3.19 -9.60
C ASP A 79 -9.00 -3.70 -8.53
N GLY A 80 -8.80 -3.33 -7.27
CA GLY A 80 -9.67 -3.65 -6.14
C GLY A 80 -9.47 -2.65 -5.02
N LEU A 81 -8.32 -2.68 -4.37
CA LEU A 81 -7.98 -1.80 -3.25
C LEU A 81 -6.57 -1.25 -3.40
N ALA A 82 -6.40 0.04 -3.19
CA ALA A 82 -5.10 0.63 -2.90
C ALA A 82 -5.17 1.38 -1.57
N ALA A 83 -4.80 0.72 -0.47
CA ALA A 83 -4.87 1.31 0.85
C ALA A 83 -3.49 1.51 1.47
N SER A 84 -3.36 2.52 2.35
CA SER A 84 -2.14 2.76 3.13
C SER A 84 -0.92 2.94 2.22
N ILE A 85 0.18 2.21 2.46
CA ILE A 85 1.39 2.32 1.65
C ILE A 85 1.18 1.86 0.19
N ALA A 86 0.17 1.04 -0.11
CA ALA A 86 -0.17 0.68 -1.49
C ALA A 86 -0.66 1.90 -2.29
N SER A 87 -1.43 2.80 -1.66
CA SER A 87 -1.86 4.05 -2.29
C SER A 87 -0.70 5.02 -2.53
N TYR A 88 0.32 5.02 -1.68
CA TYR A 88 1.57 5.74 -1.95
C TYR A 88 2.35 5.15 -3.12
N VAL A 89 2.47 3.81 -3.18
CA VAL A 89 3.14 3.14 -4.31
C VAL A 89 2.43 3.45 -5.63
N ALA A 90 1.10 3.56 -5.62
CA ALA A 90 0.35 3.96 -6.80
C ALA A 90 0.76 5.32 -7.38
N MET A 91 1.30 6.24 -6.56
CA MET A 91 1.78 7.55 -7.02
C MET A 91 3.01 7.49 -7.94
N VAL A 92 3.58 6.32 -8.16
CA VAL A 92 4.65 6.11 -9.14
C VAL A 92 4.15 6.23 -10.59
N GLY A 93 2.84 6.06 -10.80
CA GLY A 93 2.20 6.06 -12.11
C GLY A 93 2.32 7.40 -12.85
N ASP A 94 2.72 7.32 -14.10
CA ASP A 94 2.59 8.45 -15.05
C ASP A 94 1.11 8.64 -15.42
N GLU A 95 0.35 7.54 -15.42
CA GLU A 95 -1.11 7.47 -15.52
C GLU A 95 -1.63 6.55 -14.41
N ILE A 96 -2.66 6.97 -13.68
CA ILE A 96 -3.30 6.18 -12.63
C ILE A 96 -4.78 6.04 -12.97
N VAL A 97 -5.20 4.82 -13.25
CA VAL A 97 -6.59 4.43 -13.54
C VAL A 97 -7.17 3.71 -12.34
N MET A 98 -8.42 3.94 -12.05
CA MET A 98 -9.13 3.26 -10.97
C MET A 98 -10.38 2.60 -11.53
N THR A 99 -10.59 1.30 -11.26
CA THR A 99 -11.82 0.64 -11.66
C THR A 99 -13.00 1.20 -10.87
N SER A 100 -14.18 1.26 -11.48
CA SER A 100 -15.36 1.92 -10.90
C SER A 100 -15.84 1.28 -9.58
N ASN A 101 -15.48 0.02 -9.35
CA ASN A 101 -15.82 -0.78 -8.16
C ASN A 101 -14.68 -0.93 -7.16
N SER A 102 -13.54 -0.25 -7.37
CA SER A 102 -12.38 -0.29 -6.47
C SER A 102 -12.43 0.82 -5.41
N GLN A 103 -11.51 0.74 -4.45
CA GLN A 103 -11.37 1.69 -3.36
C GLN A 103 -9.93 2.19 -3.21
N PHE A 104 -9.81 3.40 -2.70
CA PHE A 104 -8.54 4.06 -2.42
C PHE A 104 -8.54 4.59 -1.00
N MET A 105 -7.47 4.37 -0.22
CA MET A 105 -7.42 4.86 1.15
C MET A 105 -6.05 5.45 1.50
N ILE A 106 -6.09 6.60 2.13
CA ILE A 106 -4.92 7.27 2.66
C ILE A 106 -5.03 7.50 4.16
N HIS A 107 -3.95 7.29 4.87
CA HIS A 107 -3.83 7.60 6.28
C HIS A 107 -2.37 7.91 6.67
N LYS A 108 -2.17 8.37 7.90
CA LYS A 108 -0.82 8.55 8.47
C LYS A 108 -0.14 7.20 8.70
N ALA A 109 1.18 7.20 8.61
CA ALA A 109 1.95 6.05 9.08
C ALA A 109 1.63 5.75 10.55
N TRP A 110 1.49 4.47 10.88
CA TRP A 110 1.24 3.99 12.22
C TRP A 110 2.11 2.78 12.53
N GLY A 111 2.26 2.46 13.80
CA GLY A 111 3.04 1.31 14.22
C GLY A 111 2.75 0.93 15.66
N VAL A 112 3.28 -0.22 16.07
CA VAL A 112 3.22 -0.74 17.43
C VAL A 112 4.65 -0.85 17.96
N VAL A 113 4.89 -0.30 19.14
CA VAL A 113 6.18 -0.34 19.80
C VAL A 113 5.99 -0.61 21.30
N ALA A 114 6.93 -1.30 21.91
CA ALA A 114 7.03 -1.50 23.33
C ALA A 114 8.42 -1.06 23.80
N GLY A 115 8.49 -0.31 24.89
CA GLY A 115 9.76 0.20 25.43
C GLY A 115 9.51 1.32 26.43
N ASP A 116 10.58 2.06 26.73
CA ASP A 116 10.58 3.26 27.54
C ASP A 116 10.15 4.51 26.76
N ASP A 117 10.15 5.65 27.41
CA ASP A 117 9.77 6.94 26.84
C ASP A 117 10.64 7.35 25.66
N ASP A 118 11.94 7.08 25.68
CA ASP A 118 12.86 7.37 24.57
C ASP A 118 12.50 6.57 23.31
N ILE A 119 12.14 5.29 23.46
CA ILE A 119 11.68 4.44 22.37
C ILE A 119 10.36 4.95 21.79
N PHE A 120 9.40 5.36 22.63
CA PHE A 120 8.14 5.94 22.18
C PHE A 120 8.34 7.27 21.43
N LEU A 121 9.20 8.16 21.95
CA LEU A 121 9.53 9.43 21.30
C LEU A 121 10.24 9.21 19.94
N SER A 122 11.17 8.26 19.88
CA SER A 122 11.86 7.90 18.65
C SER A 122 10.89 7.36 17.60
N MET A 123 9.98 6.45 17.99
CA MET A 123 8.94 5.93 17.09
C MET A 123 8.01 7.04 16.62
N ALA A 124 7.57 7.92 17.49
CA ALA A 124 6.69 9.03 17.11
C ALA A 124 7.34 9.93 16.04
N ARG A 125 8.63 10.25 16.18
CA ARG A 125 9.40 11.01 15.17
C ARG A 125 9.51 10.25 13.84
N ALA A 126 9.81 8.95 13.88
CA ALA A 126 9.91 8.12 12.68
C ALA A 126 8.57 8.05 11.92
N LEU A 127 7.45 7.90 12.64
CA LEU A 127 6.10 7.88 12.03
C LEU A 127 5.71 9.25 11.47
N ALA A 128 6.10 10.35 12.12
CA ALA A 128 5.88 11.70 11.61
C ALA A 128 6.63 11.91 10.30
N ASN A 129 7.93 11.60 10.26
CA ASN A 129 8.77 11.71 9.06
C ASN A 129 8.22 10.85 7.90
N ALA A 130 7.81 9.61 8.18
CA ALA A 130 7.22 8.73 7.18
C ALA A 130 5.91 9.32 6.63
N SER A 131 5.07 9.88 7.50
CA SER A 131 3.81 10.53 7.09
C SER A 131 4.05 11.77 6.23
N GLU A 132 5.10 12.54 6.48
CA GLU A 132 5.47 13.70 5.65
C GLU A 132 5.93 13.30 4.25
N ILE A 133 6.78 12.28 4.13
CA ILE A 133 7.21 11.74 2.82
C ILE A 133 6.01 11.29 2.00
N ILE A 134 5.08 10.57 2.62
CA ILE A 134 3.87 10.08 1.97
C ILE A 134 2.95 11.25 1.56
N ARG A 135 2.73 12.22 2.47
CA ARG A 135 1.98 13.45 2.21
C ARG A 135 2.49 14.19 0.98
N ASP A 136 3.80 14.37 0.89
CA ASP A 136 4.41 15.15 -0.19
C ASP A 136 4.23 14.48 -1.55
N ALA A 137 4.26 13.15 -1.62
CA ALA A 137 3.95 12.42 -2.84
C ALA A 137 2.48 12.61 -3.27
N TYR A 138 1.54 12.54 -2.31
CA TYR A 138 0.13 12.82 -2.61
C TYR A 138 -0.10 14.28 -3.03
N ALA A 139 0.52 15.23 -2.33
CA ALA A 139 0.42 16.65 -2.67
C ALA A 139 0.98 16.94 -4.07
N ALA A 140 2.09 16.30 -4.44
CA ALA A 140 2.67 16.41 -5.77
C ALA A 140 1.73 15.88 -6.87
N LYS A 141 1.02 14.77 -6.62
CA LYS A 141 0.05 14.18 -7.56
C LYS A 141 -1.23 15.01 -7.64
N THR A 142 -1.86 15.29 -6.52
CA THR A 142 -3.18 15.94 -6.45
C THR A 142 -3.15 17.45 -6.69
N LYS A 143 -1.97 18.08 -6.59
CA LYS A 143 -1.79 19.54 -6.57
C LYS A 143 -2.46 20.26 -5.41
N MET A 144 -2.90 19.51 -4.40
CA MET A 144 -3.42 20.06 -3.14
C MET A 144 -2.29 20.61 -2.28
N LYS A 145 -2.66 21.54 -1.38
CA LYS A 145 -1.71 21.99 -0.35
C LYS A 145 -1.34 20.82 0.58
N PRO A 146 -0.07 20.70 0.99
CA PRO A 146 0.37 19.61 1.87
C PRO A 146 -0.46 19.47 3.15
N ASP A 147 -0.84 20.57 3.78
CA ASP A 147 -1.67 20.55 5.00
C ASP A 147 -3.07 19.96 4.75
N ALA A 148 -3.70 20.28 3.62
CA ALA A 148 -4.99 19.71 3.24
C ALA A 148 -4.90 18.20 2.99
N VAL A 149 -3.81 17.73 2.37
CA VAL A 149 -3.53 16.30 2.22
C VAL A 149 -3.30 15.64 3.59
N TYR A 150 -2.53 16.30 4.47
CA TYR A 150 -2.26 15.80 5.80
C TYR A 150 -3.52 15.64 6.65
N ASP A 151 -4.49 16.57 6.53
CA ASP A 151 -5.78 16.48 7.20
C ASP A 151 -6.60 15.27 6.69
N LEU A 152 -6.59 15.01 5.37
CA LEU A 152 -7.20 13.80 4.81
C LEU A 152 -6.53 12.51 5.33
N MET A 153 -5.20 12.50 5.41
CA MET A 153 -4.45 11.37 5.98
C MET A 153 -4.76 11.18 7.47
N LYS A 154 -4.87 12.26 8.23
CA LYS A 154 -5.21 12.24 9.65
C LYS A 154 -6.62 11.70 9.89
N ALA A 155 -7.55 12.00 8.99
CA ALA A 155 -8.92 11.52 9.03
C ALA A 155 -9.08 10.06 8.57
N GLU A 156 -8.01 9.41 8.09
CA GLU A 156 -8.09 8.08 7.44
C GLU A 156 -9.19 8.08 6.36
N THR A 157 -8.86 8.70 5.22
CA THR A 157 -9.86 8.98 4.19
C THR A 157 -9.98 7.82 3.20
N TRP A 158 -11.15 7.23 3.16
CA TRP A 158 -11.57 6.23 2.19
C TRP A 158 -12.29 6.89 1.02
N MET A 159 -11.93 6.51 -0.20
CA MET A 159 -12.44 7.13 -1.43
C MET A 159 -12.92 6.05 -2.42
N LYS A 160 -14.15 6.20 -2.90
CA LYS A 160 -14.61 5.54 -4.12
C LYS A 160 -14.03 6.23 -5.35
N ALA A 161 -14.01 5.57 -6.51
CA ALA A 161 -13.39 6.06 -7.72
C ALA A 161 -13.78 7.52 -8.10
N PRO A 162 -15.05 7.95 -8.04
CA PRO A 162 -15.40 9.34 -8.35
C PRO A 162 -14.78 10.37 -7.39
N GLN A 163 -14.61 10.01 -6.11
CA GLN A 163 -14.00 10.90 -5.13
C GLN A 163 -12.49 10.98 -5.31
N ALA A 164 -11.83 9.85 -5.57
CA ALA A 164 -10.39 9.80 -5.85
C ALA A 164 -10.04 10.62 -7.11
N LEU A 165 -10.87 10.52 -8.16
CA LEU A 165 -10.73 11.32 -9.38
C LEU A 165 -10.92 12.82 -9.09
N LYS A 166 -11.98 13.19 -8.38
CA LYS A 166 -12.26 14.60 -8.02
C LYS A 166 -11.14 15.25 -7.22
N LEU A 167 -10.50 14.49 -6.34
CA LEU A 167 -9.38 14.96 -5.52
C LEU A 167 -8.03 14.87 -6.24
N GLY A 168 -7.96 14.28 -7.43
CA GLY A 168 -6.75 14.21 -8.25
C GLY A 168 -5.78 13.08 -7.86
N PHE A 169 -6.21 12.11 -7.06
CA PHE A 169 -5.40 10.92 -6.75
C PHE A 169 -5.27 9.97 -7.94
N VAL A 170 -6.30 9.94 -8.80
CA VAL A 170 -6.32 9.15 -10.03
C VAL A 170 -6.66 10.04 -11.22
N ASP A 171 -6.28 9.61 -12.42
CA ASP A 171 -6.43 10.38 -13.66
C ASP A 171 -7.71 10.01 -14.42
N SER A 172 -8.20 8.77 -14.27
CA SER A 172 -9.41 8.29 -14.95
C SER A 172 -10.05 7.12 -14.22
N ILE A 173 -11.30 6.83 -14.59
CA ILE A 173 -12.08 5.70 -14.08
C ILE A 173 -12.36 4.75 -15.24
N GLU A 174 -12.02 3.48 -15.07
CA GLU A 174 -12.39 2.40 -15.96
C GLU A 174 -13.72 1.77 -15.47
N GLN A 175 -14.74 1.78 -16.33
CA GLN A 175 -16.05 1.18 -15.99
C GLN A 175 -15.97 -0.34 -16.04
N MET A 176 -16.34 -0.97 -14.94
CA MET A 176 -16.47 -2.42 -14.86
C MET A 176 -17.92 -2.80 -15.04
N ASN A 177 -18.21 -3.66 -16.03
CA ASN A 177 -19.56 -4.11 -16.33
C ASN A 177 -20.05 -5.22 -15.40
N GLU A 178 -19.16 -5.84 -14.64
CA GLU A 178 -19.45 -6.89 -13.66
C GLU A 178 -18.72 -6.64 -12.34
N PRO A 179 -19.33 -6.93 -11.17
CA PRO A 179 -18.64 -6.82 -9.90
C PRO A 179 -17.52 -7.87 -9.83
N HIS A 180 -16.30 -7.42 -9.64
CA HIS A 180 -15.19 -8.30 -9.25
C HIS A 180 -15.42 -8.74 -7.80
N GLU A 181 -15.91 -9.96 -7.59
CA GLU A 181 -15.82 -10.62 -6.28
C GLU A 181 -14.35 -11.02 -6.04
N ARG A 182 -13.59 -10.19 -5.39
CA ARG A 182 -12.27 -10.53 -4.88
C ARG A 182 -12.21 -10.33 -3.37
N ASP A 183 -11.47 -11.23 -2.71
CA ASP A 183 -11.18 -11.19 -1.26
C ASP A 183 -10.25 -10.01 -0.86
N ALA A 184 -10.37 -8.85 -1.54
CA ALA A 184 -9.57 -7.64 -1.29
C ALA A 184 -9.75 -7.08 0.13
N TYR A 185 -10.77 -7.53 0.83
CA TYR A 185 -11.16 -7.03 2.15
C TYR A 185 -10.42 -7.67 3.32
N ALA A 186 -9.40 -8.43 3.04
CA ALA A 186 -8.81 -9.35 3.99
C ALA A 186 -8.07 -8.70 5.17
N MET A 187 -7.75 -7.40 5.16
CA MET A 187 -6.97 -6.76 6.24
C MET A 187 -7.49 -5.39 6.70
N VAL A 188 -8.70 -5.06 6.32
CA VAL A 188 -9.33 -3.76 6.64
C VAL A 188 -9.64 -3.56 8.13
N ASP A 189 -9.71 -4.62 8.92
CA ASP A 189 -9.90 -4.54 10.38
C ASP A 189 -8.76 -3.82 11.13
N ARG A 190 -7.66 -3.50 10.43
CA ARG A 190 -6.53 -2.75 10.97
C ARG A 190 -6.72 -1.23 10.90
N PHE A 191 -7.75 -0.76 10.22
CA PHE A 191 -7.99 0.65 10.03
C PHE A 191 -9.10 1.15 10.95
N PHE A 192 -8.94 2.38 11.46
CA PHE A 192 -9.85 2.95 12.48
C PHE A 192 -11.21 3.34 11.89
N ASN A 193 -11.23 3.87 10.68
CA ASN A 193 -12.43 4.42 10.03
C ASN A 193 -12.90 3.58 8.85
N THR A 194 -12.64 2.27 8.86
CA THR A 194 -13.10 1.37 7.80
C THR A 194 -14.61 1.46 7.63
N PRO A 195 -15.14 1.77 6.44
CA PRO A 195 -16.57 1.76 6.17
C PRO A 195 -17.20 0.41 6.53
N GLU A 196 -18.45 0.46 7.05
CA GLU A 196 -19.13 -0.73 7.58
C GLU A 196 -19.31 -1.82 6.51
N GLU A 197 -19.54 -1.40 5.26
CA GLU A 197 -19.67 -2.29 4.11
C GLU A 197 -18.42 -3.14 3.84
N ILE A 198 -17.27 -2.71 4.37
CA ILE A 198 -15.98 -3.35 4.19
C ILE A 198 -15.61 -4.25 5.39
N ARG A 199 -16.23 -4.05 6.57
CA ARG A 199 -15.90 -4.75 7.83
C ARG A 199 -16.35 -6.22 7.93
N LEU A 200 -17.00 -6.76 6.93
CA LEU A 200 -17.85 -7.95 7.05
C LEU A 200 -17.16 -9.34 7.06
N ARG A 201 -15.92 -9.54 7.56
CA ARG A 201 -15.42 -10.91 7.86
C ARG A 201 -14.41 -10.97 9.00
N PRO A 202 -14.86 -11.13 10.27
CA PRO A 202 -13.98 -11.15 11.45
C PRO A 202 -13.11 -12.39 11.62
N ASP A 203 -13.37 -13.49 11.00
CA ASP A 203 -12.85 -14.82 11.38
C ASP A 203 -11.53 -15.25 10.74
N ARG A 204 -11.02 -14.59 9.71
CA ARG A 204 -9.72 -14.95 9.08
C ARG A 204 -8.47 -14.39 9.78
N TYR A 205 -8.60 -13.38 10.65
CA TYR A 205 -7.46 -12.60 11.21
C TYR A 205 -7.15 -12.83 12.67
N SER A 206 -8.04 -13.47 13.43
CA SER A 206 -7.78 -13.89 14.80
C SER A 206 -6.47 -14.71 14.93
N GLY A 207 -6.15 -15.51 13.90
CA GLY A 207 -4.91 -16.29 13.84
C GLY A 207 -3.64 -15.47 13.56
N MET A 208 -3.72 -14.35 12.87
CA MET A 208 -2.55 -13.50 12.58
C MET A 208 -2.23 -12.56 13.73
N LEU A 209 -3.22 -11.92 14.32
CA LEU A 209 -3.07 -11.13 15.54
C LEU A 209 -2.55 -12.00 16.69
N ALA A 210 -3.03 -13.25 16.81
CA ALA A 210 -2.51 -14.21 17.76
C ALA A 210 -1.04 -14.61 17.49
N ARG A 211 -0.61 -14.70 16.22
CA ARG A 211 0.79 -14.96 15.85
C ARG A 211 1.69 -13.76 16.12
N MET A 212 1.21 -12.53 15.84
CA MET A 212 1.94 -11.30 16.16
C MET A 212 2.08 -11.14 17.67
N SER A 213 1.02 -11.34 18.44
CA SER A 213 1.04 -11.32 19.90
C SER A 213 2.03 -12.35 20.45
N LYS A 214 2.00 -13.61 19.98
CA LYS A 214 2.95 -14.64 20.39
C LYS A 214 4.40 -14.30 20.07
N ARG A 215 4.70 -13.65 18.92
CA ARG A 215 6.05 -13.21 18.57
C ARG A 215 6.55 -12.07 19.48
N VAL A 216 5.67 -11.12 19.82
CA VAL A 216 5.99 -10.03 20.76
C VAL A 216 6.24 -10.61 22.16
N THR A 217 5.35 -11.46 22.65
CA THR A 217 5.49 -12.11 23.98
C THR A 217 6.76 -12.97 24.04
N LYS A 218 7.09 -13.72 23.00
CA LYS A 218 8.33 -14.52 22.92
C LYS A 218 9.58 -13.65 22.99
N ARG A 219 9.63 -12.54 22.25
CA ARG A 219 10.76 -11.59 22.28
C ARG A 219 10.93 -10.92 23.65
N ILE A 220 9.83 -10.57 24.31
CA ILE A 220 9.86 -10.02 25.68
C ILE A 220 10.39 -11.04 26.66
N SER A 221 9.95 -12.32 26.58
CA SER A 221 10.44 -13.38 27.45
C SER A 221 11.93 -13.72 27.22
N GLU A 222 12.38 -13.73 25.96
CA GLU A 222 13.80 -13.96 25.61
C GLU A 222 14.70 -12.79 26.08
N ALA A 223 14.23 -11.55 25.97
CA ALA A 223 14.97 -10.38 26.49
C ALA A 223 15.01 -10.32 28.03
N SER A 224 14.01 -10.90 28.71
CA SER A 224 13.97 -10.99 30.18
C SER A 224 14.84 -12.10 30.74
N LEU A 225 15.18 -13.12 29.95
CA LEU A 225 16.07 -14.23 30.34
C LEU A 225 17.54 -13.95 30.04
N ALA A 226 17.84 -12.86 29.32
CA ALA A 226 19.20 -12.44 28.95
C ALA A 226 19.80 -11.38 29.91
N LYS A 227 19.10 -11.06 30.98
CA LYS A 227 19.56 -10.24 32.10
C LYS A 227 19.79 -11.08 33.35
#